data_d4fbc68c927d051b90de2bede04c7f39
#
_entry.id   d4fbc68c927d051b90de2bede04c7f39
#
_cell.length_a   1.000
_cell.length_b   1.000
_cell.length_c   1.000
_cell.angle_alpha   90.00
_cell.angle_beta   90.00
_cell.angle_gamma   90.00
#
_symmetry.space_group_name_H-M   'P 1'
#
loop_
_entity.id
_entity.type
_entity.pdbx_description
1 polymer ?
#
loop_
_entity_poly.entity_id
_entity_poly.type
_entity_poly.pdbx_seq_one_letter_code
_entity_poly.pdbx_strand_id
1 'polypeptide(L)'
;MEGLLLTQTVKLAGGHEILQDDRFFKLTQDSVLLSDFAYISSDERGLDLGAGIGCLGIMVMGRDKGSVDGIEIEAEAARLAADNYARCSLSGRGRIVTGDFRALPGDMVQRYDMCISNPPYYSPRHGQIALQPSLATARTALNGDISELCRAAARALKTGGRLYLCYKPSALHELFIALRDNLLAPKRLRLVHLNTKKRAGLALVEARRDRACELNVMPPLFINDEKGGESEEYRRIYKDFY
;
A
#
# COMPACT_ATOMS: atom_id res chain seq x y z
N MET A 1 -14.78 -28.40 16.46
CA MET A 1 -14.49 -27.20 17.26
C MET A 1 -14.17 -26.08 16.27
N GLU A 2 -15.17 -25.25 15.95
CA GLU A 2 -14.99 -24.06 15.14
C GLU A 2 -14.10 -23.10 15.92
N GLY A 3 -12.90 -22.82 15.36
CA GLY A 3 -11.98 -21.85 15.93
C GLY A 3 -12.66 -20.49 15.99
N LEU A 4 -12.74 -19.89 17.17
CA LEU A 4 -13.19 -18.51 17.35
C LEU A 4 -12.40 -17.63 16.36
N LEU A 5 -13.10 -17.08 15.37
CA LEU A 5 -12.60 -16.05 14.49
C LEU A 5 -12.34 -14.81 15.34
N LEU A 6 -11.09 -14.55 15.67
CA LEU A 6 -10.68 -13.34 16.41
C LEU A 6 -10.68 -12.16 15.46
N THR A 7 -11.86 -11.68 15.12
CA THR A 7 -12.02 -10.41 14.41
C THR A 7 -11.90 -9.28 15.41
N GLN A 8 -10.96 -8.38 15.20
CA GLN A 8 -10.75 -7.20 16.05
C GLN A 8 -11.21 -5.94 15.30
N THR A 9 -11.85 -5.01 16.04
CA THR A 9 -12.12 -3.69 15.50
C THR A 9 -10.87 -2.82 15.69
N VAL A 10 -10.44 -2.16 14.62
CA VAL A 10 -9.29 -1.26 14.61
C VAL A 10 -9.74 0.11 14.11
N LYS A 11 -9.32 1.18 14.79
CA LYS A 11 -9.54 2.55 14.34
C LYS A 11 -8.55 2.93 13.27
N LEU A 12 -9.02 3.66 12.27
CA LEU A 12 -8.22 4.28 11.22
C LEU A 12 -8.34 5.80 11.30
N ALA A 13 -7.42 6.49 10.62
CA ALA A 13 -7.52 7.94 10.43
C ALA A 13 -8.89 8.35 9.87
N GLY A 14 -9.37 9.53 10.28
CA GLY A 14 -10.69 10.03 9.88
C GLY A 14 -11.87 9.44 10.64
N GLY A 15 -11.60 8.74 11.76
CA GLY A 15 -12.65 8.17 12.63
C GLY A 15 -13.31 6.90 12.06
N HIS A 16 -12.74 6.32 11.03
CA HIS A 16 -13.21 5.05 10.47
C HIS A 16 -12.83 3.88 11.37
N GLU A 17 -13.70 2.87 11.44
CA GLU A 17 -13.46 1.63 12.15
C GLU A 17 -13.59 0.44 11.19
N ILE A 18 -12.57 -0.41 11.15
CA ILE A 18 -12.54 -1.61 10.31
C ILE A 18 -12.49 -2.87 11.15
N LEU A 19 -12.90 -3.97 10.55
CA LEU A 19 -12.67 -5.31 11.06
C LEU A 19 -11.32 -5.82 10.54
N GLN A 20 -10.51 -6.36 11.43
CA GLN A 20 -9.25 -7.02 11.13
C GLN A 20 -9.31 -8.47 11.62
N ASP A 21 -8.87 -9.39 10.77
CA ASP A 21 -8.81 -10.82 11.07
C ASP A 21 -7.35 -11.28 11.03
N ASP A 22 -6.94 -12.07 12.02
CA ASP A 22 -5.57 -12.55 12.18
C ASP A 22 -5.08 -13.45 11.03
N ARG A 23 -6.00 -13.95 10.23
CA ARG A 23 -5.68 -14.74 9.03
C ARG A 23 -5.13 -13.91 7.89
N PHE A 24 -5.40 -12.61 7.85
CA PHE A 24 -5.06 -11.71 6.75
C PHE A 24 -3.97 -10.72 7.13
N PHE A 25 -3.55 -9.94 6.15
CA PHE A 25 -2.57 -8.89 6.35
C PHE A 25 -3.17 -7.75 7.19
N LYS A 26 -2.56 -7.51 8.35
CA LYS A 26 -3.02 -6.48 9.29
C LYS A 26 -2.63 -5.08 8.87
N LEU A 27 -3.32 -4.09 9.42
CA LEU A 27 -2.85 -2.70 9.38
C LEU A 27 -1.43 -2.62 9.95
N THR A 28 -0.53 -2.03 9.19
CA THR A 28 0.86 -1.83 9.60
C THR A 28 1.21 -0.35 9.61
N GLN A 29 2.27 -0.01 10.33
CA GLN A 29 2.87 1.33 10.30
C GLN A 29 3.19 1.77 8.86
N ASP A 30 3.69 0.85 8.02
CA ASP A 30 4.03 1.12 6.63
C ASP A 30 2.81 1.59 5.83
N SER A 31 1.64 0.94 6.05
CA SER A 31 0.38 1.33 5.40
C SER A 31 -0.07 2.73 5.82
N VAL A 32 0.08 3.08 7.09
CA VAL A 32 -0.26 4.42 7.61
C VAL A 32 0.63 5.48 6.97
N LEU A 33 1.95 5.26 7.00
CA LEU A 33 2.93 6.19 6.42
C LEU A 33 2.78 6.32 4.89
N LEU A 34 2.47 5.22 4.21
CA LEU A 34 2.20 5.24 2.77
C LEU A 34 0.92 6.01 2.45
N SER A 35 -0.14 5.83 3.23
CA SER A 35 -1.39 6.56 3.01
C SER A 35 -1.19 8.08 3.18
N ASP A 36 -0.39 8.53 4.17
CA ASP A 36 -0.07 9.96 4.35
C ASP A 36 0.80 10.51 3.20
N PHE A 37 1.71 9.70 2.67
CA PHE A 37 2.59 10.07 1.56
C PHE A 37 1.84 10.17 0.21
N ALA A 38 0.80 9.36 0.01
CA ALA A 38 -0.02 9.33 -1.19
C ALA A 38 -1.01 10.50 -1.21
N TYR A 39 -1.46 10.87 -2.41
CA TYR A 39 -2.47 11.92 -2.61
C TYR A 39 -3.40 11.56 -3.77
N ILE A 40 -4.70 11.85 -3.60
CA ILE A 40 -5.73 11.72 -4.63
C ILE A 40 -6.67 12.93 -4.60
N SER A 41 -6.94 13.54 -5.76
CA SER A 41 -7.92 14.64 -5.88
C SER A 41 -9.36 14.12 -5.88
N SER A 42 -10.32 15.02 -5.66
CA SER A 42 -11.75 14.68 -5.53
C SER A 42 -12.36 14.06 -6.78
N ASP A 43 -11.82 14.36 -7.95
CA ASP A 43 -12.27 13.89 -9.27
C ASP A 43 -11.45 12.71 -9.80
N GLU A 44 -10.41 12.29 -9.05
CA GLU A 44 -9.52 11.20 -9.44
C GLU A 44 -10.01 9.84 -8.92
N ARG A 45 -9.57 8.81 -9.64
CA ARG A 45 -9.80 7.40 -9.28
C ARG A 45 -8.48 6.71 -8.98
N GLY A 46 -8.42 6.06 -7.83
CA GLY A 46 -7.32 5.23 -7.39
C GLY A 46 -7.61 3.73 -7.51
N LEU A 47 -6.54 2.93 -7.51
CA LEU A 47 -6.57 1.47 -7.41
C LEU A 47 -5.56 1.00 -6.37
N ASP A 48 -6.04 0.25 -5.39
CA ASP A 48 -5.22 -0.46 -4.40
C ASP A 48 -4.88 -1.86 -4.95
N LEU A 49 -3.59 -2.09 -5.27
CA LEU A 49 -3.08 -3.35 -5.82
C LEU A 49 -2.65 -4.27 -4.68
N GLY A 50 -3.40 -5.34 -4.46
CA GLY A 50 -3.27 -6.22 -3.30
C GLY A 50 -3.91 -5.56 -2.07
N ALA A 51 -5.20 -5.26 -2.17
CA ALA A 51 -5.91 -4.43 -1.19
C ALA A 51 -6.00 -5.06 0.22
N GLY A 52 -5.75 -6.38 0.34
CA GLY A 52 -5.90 -7.09 1.61
C GLY A 52 -7.30 -6.89 2.18
N ILE A 53 -7.39 -6.33 3.39
CA ILE A 53 -8.67 -6.01 4.05
C ILE A 53 -9.14 -4.57 3.80
N GLY A 54 -8.56 -3.85 2.81
CA GLY A 54 -9.00 -2.54 2.35
C GLY A 54 -8.43 -1.34 3.11
N CYS A 55 -7.45 -1.51 3.98
CA CYS A 55 -6.92 -0.44 4.84
C CYS A 55 -6.43 0.79 4.07
N LEU A 56 -5.60 0.60 3.04
CA LEU A 56 -5.00 1.71 2.28
C LEU A 56 -6.07 2.53 1.57
N GLY A 57 -6.98 1.88 0.84
CA GLY A 57 -8.07 2.55 0.15
C GLY A 57 -8.95 3.35 1.11
N ILE A 58 -9.31 2.79 2.28
CA ILE A 58 -10.11 3.48 3.31
C ILE A 58 -9.38 4.70 3.86
N MET A 59 -8.08 4.58 4.22
CA MET A 59 -7.30 5.69 4.76
C MET A 59 -7.14 6.83 3.75
N VAL A 60 -6.88 6.51 2.47
CA VAL A 60 -6.78 7.51 1.41
C VAL A 60 -8.12 8.20 1.18
N MET A 61 -9.22 7.45 1.06
CA MET A 61 -10.55 8.03 0.88
C MET A 61 -11.05 8.79 2.11
N GLY A 62 -10.66 8.37 3.32
CA GLY A 62 -11.01 9.04 4.57
C GLY A 62 -10.40 10.44 4.68
N ARG A 63 -9.17 10.61 4.18
CA ARG A 63 -8.48 11.90 4.17
C ARG A 63 -8.85 12.76 2.95
N ASP A 64 -8.90 12.13 1.79
CA ASP A 64 -9.09 12.78 0.49
C ASP A 64 -10.49 12.50 -0.06
N LYS A 65 -10.97 13.30 -1.02
CA LYS A 65 -12.32 13.15 -1.58
C LYS A 65 -12.42 12.25 -2.81
N GLY A 66 -11.29 11.74 -3.33
CA GLY A 66 -11.24 10.85 -4.49
C GLY A 66 -11.88 9.48 -4.22
N SER A 67 -11.94 8.63 -5.23
CA SER A 67 -12.45 7.25 -5.15
C SER A 67 -11.31 6.24 -5.27
N VAL A 68 -11.37 5.10 -4.55
CA VAL A 68 -10.35 4.05 -4.61
C VAL A 68 -11.01 2.69 -4.73
N ASP A 69 -10.79 2.03 -5.87
CA ASP A 69 -11.11 0.60 -6.03
C ASP A 69 -9.98 -0.24 -5.43
N GLY A 70 -10.25 -1.49 -5.09
CA GLY A 70 -9.23 -2.46 -4.68
C GLY A 70 -9.31 -3.74 -5.49
N ILE A 71 -8.16 -4.37 -5.72
CA ILE A 71 -8.10 -5.73 -6.26
C ILE A 71 -7.30 -6.62 -5.30
N GLU A 72 -7.90 -7.75 -4.92
CA GLU A 72 -7.33 -8.69 -3.96
C GLU A 72 -7.54 -10.12 -4.42
N ILE A 73 -6.47 -10.92 -4.43
CA ILE A 73 -6.50 -12.30 -4.93
C ILE A 73 -7.16 -13.27 -3.93
N GLU A 74 -7.03 -13.01 -2.64
CA GLU A 74 -7.61 -13.82 -1.58
C GLU A 74 -9.08 -13.48 -1.41
N ALA A 75 -9.98 -14.39 -1.81
CA ALA A 75 -11.42 -14.10 -1.86
C ALA A 75 -12.03 -13.71 -0.49
N GLU A 76 -11.56 -14.32 0.60
CA GLU A 76 -12.05 -13.98 1.95
C GLU A 76 -11.54 -12.61 2.41
N ALA A 77 -10.29 -12.25 2.09
CA ALA A 77 -9.76 -10.91 2.37
C ALA A 77 -10.50 -9.85 1.53
N ALA A 78 -10.74 -10.10 0.25
CA ALA A 78 -11.52 -9.21 -0.62
C ALA A 78 -12.93 -8.98 -0.11
N ARG A 79 -13.61 -10.04 0.40
CA ARG A 79 -14.92 -9.91 1.03
C ARG A 79 -14.85 -9.04 2.28
N LEU A 80 -13.88 -9.28 3.17
CA LEU A 80 -13.70 -8.46 4.36
C LEU A 80 -13.38 -6.99 4.01
N ALA A 81 -12.61 -6.75 2.94
CA ALA A 81 -12.34 -5.40 2.44
C ALA A 81 -13.62 -4.70 1.96
N ALA A 82 -14.50 -5.40 1.25
CA ALA A 82 -15.80 -4.85 0.82
C ALA A 82 -16.70 -4.55 2.03
N ASP A 83 -16.75 -5.42 3.03
CA ASP A 83 -17.46 -5.20 4.27
C ASP A 83 -16.91 -3.97 5.02
N ASN A 84 -15.59 -3.81 5.07
CA ASN A 84 -14.93 -2.65 5.67
C ASN A 84 -15.26 -1.34 4.91
N TYR A 85 -15.29 -1.36 3.58
CA TYR A 85 -15.74 -0.22 2.78
C TYR A 85 -17.18 0.17 3.11
N ALA A 86 -18.07 -0.83 3.26
CA ALA A 86 -19.47 -0.59 3.66
C ALA A 86 -19.58 -0.01 5.07
N ARG A 87 -18.85 -0.56 6.05
CA ARG A 87 -18.81 -0.07 7.45
C ARG A 87 -18.37 1.39 7.53
N CYS A 88 -17.41 1.77 6.70
CA CYS A 88 -16.89 3.14 6.61
C CYS A 88 -17.75 4.06 5.73
N SER A 89 -18.90 3.60 5.21
CA SER A 89 -19.76 4.34 4.27
C SER A 89 -19.05 4.77 2.98
N LEU A 90 -18.07 3.97 2.52
CA LEU A 90 -17.24 4.26 1.36
C LEU A 90 -17.60 3.44 0.11
N SER A 91 -18.61 2.54 0.17
CA SER A 91 -19.03 1.69 -0.97
C SER A 91 -19.48 2.49 -2.21
N GLY A 92 -19.90 3.74 -2.04
CA GLY A 92 -20.21 4.65 -3.15
C GLY A 92 -18.96 5.30 -3.79
N ARG A 93 -17.79 5.12 -3.18
CA ARG A 93 -16.52 5.74 -3.61
C ARG A 93 -15.46 4.73 -4.02
N GLY A 94 -15.75 3.44 -3.98
CA GLY A 94 -14.85 2.39 -4.42
C GLY A 94 -15.49 1.02 -4.30
N ARG A 95 -15.00 0.09 -5.11
CA ARG A 95 -15.39 -1.33 -5.07
C ARG A 95 -14.16 -2.20 -4.85
N ILE A 96 -14.38 -3.38 -4.27
CA ILE A 96 -13.35 -4.40 -4.15
C ILE A 96 -13.64 -5.50 -5.18
N VAL A 97 -12.61 -5.85 -5.95
CA VAL A 97 -12.66 -6.92 -6.95
C VAL A 97 -11.80 -8.08 -6.47
N THR A 98 -12.39 -9.25 -6.37
CA THR A 98 -11.62 -10.47 -6.16
C THR A 98 -10.91 -10.86 -7.45
N GLY A 99 -9.58 -10.89 -7.46
CA GLY A 99 -8.81 -11.21 -8.65
C GLY A 99 -7.33 -10.99 -8.50
N ASP A 100 -6.61 -11.46 -9.50
CA ASP A 100 -5.15 -11.30 -9.58
C ASP A 100 -4.83 -10.02 -10.36
N PHE A 101 -4.12 -9.07 -9.74
CA PHE A 101 -3.71 -7.84 -10.41
C PHE A 101 -2.80 -8.08 -11.62
N ARG A 102 -2.13 -9.23 -11.72
CA ARG A 102 -1.33 -9.62 -12.89
C ARG A 102 -2.21 -9.82 -14.14
N ALA A 103 -3.48 -10.14 -13.93
CA ALA A 103 -4.51 -10.34 -14.95
C ALA A 103 -5.66 -9.33 -14.78
N LEU A 104 -5.35 -8.03 -14.75
CA LEU A 104 -6.35 -6.97 -14.57
C LEU A 104 -7.54 -7.14 -15.50
N PRO A 105 -8.79 -7.02 -14.98
CA PRO A 105 -10.00 -6.91 -15.79
C PRO A 105 -9.90 -5.76 -16.80
N GLY A 106 -10.52 -5.92 -17.97
CA GLY A 106 -10.42 -4.92 -19.05
C GLY A 106 -10.97 -3.54 -18.66
N ASP A 107 -11.98 -3.47 -17.79
CA ASP A 107 -12.56 -2.24 -17.27
C ASP A 107 -11.65 -1.53 -16.23
N MET A 108 -10.55 -2.16 -15.82
CA MET A 108 -9.53 -1.59 -14.94
C MET A 108 -8.27 -1.12 -15.69
N VAL A 109 -8.17 -1.35 -17.00
CA VAL A 109 -7.00 -0.95 -17.80
C VAL A 109 -7.09 0.52 -18.18
N GLN A 110 -6.04 1.32 -17.89
CA GLN A 110 -5.95 2.76 -18.19
C GLN A 110 -7.12 3.59 -17.64
N ARG A 111 -7.58 3.24 -16.44
CA ARG A 111 -8.74 3.90 -15.81
C ARG A 111 -8.39 4.74 -14.60
N TYR A 112 -7.19 4.57 -14.05
CA TYR A 112 -6.84 5.14 -12.75
C TYR A 112 -5.82 6.27 -12.87
N ASP A 113 -6.02 7.29 -12.07
CA ASP A 113 -5.12 8.45 -11.92
C ASP A 113 -4.03 8.14 -10.90
N MET A 114 -4.30 7.18 -10.00
CA MET A 114 -3.40 6.72 -8.96
C MET A 114 -3.49 5.20 -8.79
N CYS A 115 -2.35 4.55 -8.57
CA CYS A 115 -2.26 3.23 -7.95
C CYS A 115 -1.53 3.35 -6.61
N ILE A 116 -1.89 2.51 -5.65
CA ILE A 116 -1.21 2.39 -4.36
C ILE A 116 -1.00 0.92 -4.02
N SER A 117 0.11 0.59 -3.36
CA SER A 117 0.34 -0.77 -2.88
C SER A 117 1.33 -0.79 -1.71
N ASN A 118 1.05 -1.63 -0.73
CA ASN A 118 2.01 -2.06 0.30
C ASN A 118 2.35 -3.54 0.07
N PRO A 119 3.27 -3.84 -0.87
CA PRO A 119 3.58 -5.23 -1.22
C PRO A 119 4.32 -5.93 -0.09
N PRO A 120 4.14 -7.25 0.07
CA PRO A 120 4.92 -8.01 1.03
C PRO A 120 6.40 -7.99 0.64
N TYR A 121 7.28 -7.70 1.61
CA TYR A 121 8.74 -7.55 1.40
C TYR A 121 9.47 -8.90 1.40
N TYR A 122 9.18 -9.80 0.49
CA TYR A 122 9.91 -11.06 0.40
C TYR A 122 10.92 -11.03 -0.75
N SER A 123 12.21 -11.06 -0.38
CA SER A 123 13.28 -11.39 -1.32
C SER A 123 13.54 -12.91 -1.25
N PRO A 124 13.42 -13.66 -2.34
CA PRO A 124 13.67 -15.10 -2.34
C PRO A 124 15.12 -15.50 -1.96
N ARG A 125 16.03 -14.53 -1.86
CA ARG A 125 17.47 -14.74 -1.72
C ARG A 125 18.01 -14.77 -0.28
N HIS A 126 17.21 -14.51 0.73
CA HIS A 126 17.70 -14.54 2.11
C HIS A 126 16.87 -15.52 2.95
N GLY A 127 17.27 -16.76 2.92
CA GLY A 127 17.01 -17.98 3.68
C GLY A 127 16.39 -17.91 5.09
N GLN A 128 15.54 -16.97 5.40
CA GLN A 128 14.66 -17.04 6.57
C GLN A 128 13.31 -17.60 6.12
N ILE A 129 13.23 -18.93 6.10
CA ILE A 129 11.99 -19.67 6.05
C ILE A 129 11.18 -19.26 7.28
N ALA A 130 10.04 -18.59 7.06
CA ALA A 130 9.09 -18.35 8.14
C ALA A 130 8.71 -19.67 8.80
N LEU A 131 8.60 -19.69 10.12
CA LEU A 131 8.29 -20.88 10.94
C LEU A 131 6.93 -21.54 10.60
N GLN A 132 6.17 -21.00 9.66
CA GLN A 132 5.01 -21.63 9.02
C GLN A 132 5.14 -21.54 7.49
N PRO A 133 5.74 -22.56 6.84
CA PRO A 133 6.02 -22.54 5.40
C PRO A 133 4.78 -22.38 4.52
N SER A 134 3.61 -22.86 4.96
CA SER A 134 2.39 -22.89 4.14
C SER A 134 1.78 -21.52 3.83
N LEU A 135 1.72 -20.60 4.80
CA LEU A 135 1.13 -19.27 4.62
C LEU A 135 2.09 -18.28 3.95
N ALA A 136 3.38 -18.31 4.31
CA ALA A 136 4.36 -17.40 3.75
C ALA A 136 4.71 -17.76 2.30
N THR A 137 4.86 -19.04 1.98
CA THR A 137 5.16 -19.51 0.62
C THR A 137 3.98 -19.30 -0.33
N ALA A 138 2.75 -19.57 0.13
CA ALA A 138 1.55 -19.30 -0.65
C ALA A 138 1.39 -17.79 -0.93
N ARG A 139 1.61 -16.92 0.06
CA ARG A 139 1.55 -15.47 -0.09
C ARG A 139 2.63 -14.92 -1.05
N THR A 140 3.83 -15.49 -1.03
CA THR A 140 4.91 -15.08 -1.97
C THR A 140 4.58 -15.50 -3.40
N ALA A 141 4.03 -16.68 -3.60
CA ALA A 141 3.60 -17.15 -4.92
C ALA A 141 2.37 -16.41 -5.43
N LEU A 142 1.46 -15.97 -4.54
CA LEU A 142 0.24 -15.28 -4.88
C LEU A 142 0.46 -13.79 -5.21
N ASN A 143 1.42 -13.13 -4.53
CA ASN A 143 1.59 -11.68 -4.65
C ASN A 143 2.56 -11.22 -5.73
N GLY A 144 3.15 -12.12 -6.54
CA GLY A 144 4.07 -11.77 -7.63
C GLY A 144 5.36 -11.10 -7.16
N ASP A 145 6.26 -10.83 -8.09
CA ASP A 145 7.44 -10.02 -7.83
C ASP A 145 7.16 -8.52 -8.03
N ILE A 146 8.09 -7.68 -7.65
CA ILE A 146 7.95 -6.22 -7.79
C ILE A 146 7.80 -5.78 -9.25
N SER A 147 8.34 -6.53 -10.20
CA SER A 147 8.21 -6.24 -11.64
C SER A 147 6.77 -6.49 -12.12
N GLU A 148 6.12 -7.55 -11.62
CA GLU A 148 4.72 -7.85 -11.93
C GLU A 148 3.78 -6.79 -11.37
N LEU A 149 4.04 -6.28 -10.14
CA LEU A 149 3.30 -5.17 -9.55
C LEU A 149 3.48 -3.88 -10.37
N CYS A 150 4.70 -3.54 -10.74
CA CYS A 150 4.96 -2.36 -11.59
C CYS A 150 4.27 -2.48 -12.95
N ARG A 151 4.26 -3.66 -13.56
CA ARG A 151 3.57 -3.93 -14.82
C ARG A 151 2.05 -3.77 -14.68
N ALA A 152 1.46 -4.28 -13.61
CA ALA A 152 0.04 -4.14 -13.32
C ALA A 152 -0.33 -2.67 -13.11
N ALA A 153 0.45 -1.93 -12.31
CA ALA A 153 0.26 -0.51 -12.09
C ALA A 153 0.35 0.29 -13.40
N ALA A 154 1.37 0.02 -14.24
CA ALA A 154 1.50 0.69 -15.53
C ALA A 154 0.32 0.40 -16.47
N ARG A 155 -0.28 -0.80 -16.42
CA ARG A 155 -1.48 -1.13 -17.21
C ARG A 155 -2.74 -0.45 -16.67
N ALA A 156 -2.88 -0.33 -15.34
CA ALA A 156 -4.04 0.28 -14.71
C ALA A 156 -4.07 1.80 -14.85
N LEU A 157 -2.90 2.44 -14.77
CA LEU A 157 -2.74 3.89 -14.78
C LEU A 157 -3.03 4.51 -16.15
N LYS A 158 -3.66 5.68 -16.15
CA LYS A 158 -3.67 6.61 -17.27
C LYS A 158 -2.25 7.16 -17.52
N THR A 159 -1.99 7.74 -18.69
CA THR A 159 -0.75 8.49 -18.94
C THR A 159 -0.58 9.62 -17.94
N GLY A 160 0.60 9.70 -17.30
CA GLY A 160 0.89 10.64 -16.23
C GLY A 160 0.35 10.27 -14.86
N GLY A 161 -0.40 9.16 -14.75
CA GLY A 161 -0.89 8.63 -13.49
C GLY A 161 0.25 8.24 -12.54
N ARG A 162 -0.05 8.17 -11.25
CA ARG A 162 0.92 8.01 -10.15
C ARG A 162 0.83 6.62 -9.55
N LEU A 163 1.98 6.01 -9.30
CA LEU A 163 2.11 4.83 -8.45
C LEU A 163 2.74 5.24 -7.12
N TYR A 164 2.08 4.94 -6.02
CA TYR A 164 2.62 5.06 -4.66
C TYR A 164 2.87 3.69 -4.08
N LEU A 165 4.05 3.47 -3.55
CA LEU A 165 4.37 2.23 -2.86
C LEU A 165 5.40 2.45 -1.75
N CYS A 166 5.40 1.56 -0.78
CA CYS A 166 6.48 1.45 0.18
C CYS A 166 7.35 0.24 -0.15
N TYR A 167 8.66 0.34 0.15
CA TYR A 167 9.60 -0.72 -0.15
C TYR A 167 10.79 -0.72 0.82
N LYS A 168 11.54 -1.84 0.84
CA LYS A 168 12.78 -1.92 1.64
C LYS A 168 13.87 -1.05 1.03
N PRO A 169 14.53 -0.16 1.79
CA PRO A 169 15.65 0.64 1.28
C PRO A 169 16.78 -0.18 0.68
N SER A 170 17.05 -1.37 1.24
CA SER A 170 18.09 -2.29 0.73
C SER A 170 17.79 -2.88 -0.65
N ALA A 171 16.54 -2.87 -1.08
CA ALA A 171 16.07 -3.43 -2.35
C ALA A 171 15.60 -2.33 -3.35
N LEU A 172 15.87 -1.05 -3.08
CA LEU A 172 15.48 0.04 -3.98
C LEU A 172 16.04 -0.09 -5.40
N HIS A 173 17.22 -0.72 -5.57
CA HIS A 173 17.78 -0.97 -6.88
C HIS A 173 16.88 -1.89 -7.73
N GLU A 174 16.33 -2.96 -7.14
CA GLU A 174 15.39 -3.86 -7.80
C GLU A 174 14.10 -3.12 -8.19
N LEU A 175 13.57 -2.31 -7.27
CA LEU A 175 12.40 -1.49 -7.54
C LEU A 175 12.63 -0.50 -8.69
N PHE A 176 13.76 0.21 -8.72
CA PHE A 176 14.02 1.20 -9.77
C PHE A 176 14.21 0.56 -11.14
N ILE A 177 14.78 -0.66 -11.21
CA ILE A 177 14.85 -1.44 -12.44
C ILE A 177 13.41 -1.81 -12.88
N ALA A 178 12.58 -2.35 -11.98
CA ALA A 178 11.21 -2.73 -12.28
C ALA A 178 10.35 -1.54 -12.75
N LEU A 179 10.50 -0.38 -12.11
CA LEU A 179 9.83 0.86 -12.51
C LEU A 179 10.22 1.28 -13.92
N ARG A 180 11.53 1.37 -14.21
CA ARG A 180 12.05 1.74 -15.52
C ARG A 180 11.55 0.82 -16.62
N ASP A 181 11.61 -0.49 -16.39
CA ASP A 181 11.24 -1.50 -17.38
C ASP A 181 9.75 -1.51 -17.69
N ASN A 182 8.93 -0.86 -16.83
CA ASN A 182 7.49 -0.68 -17.00
C ASN A 182 7.07 0.78 -17.28
N LEU A 183 7.98 1.65 -17.74
CA LEU A 183 7.72 3.05 -18.10
C LEU A 183 7.15 3.89 -16.94
N LEU A 184 7.55 3.55 -15.72
CA LEU A 184 7.22 4.28 -14.50
C LEU A 184 8.46 5.06 -14.04
N ALA A 185 8.44 6.38 -14.15
CA ALA A 185 9.54 7.24 -13.76
C ALA A 185 9.45 7.58 -12.26
N PRO A 186 10.45 7.23 -11.41
CA PRO A 186 10.50 7.67 -10.03
C PRO A 186 10.48 9.20 -9.94
N LYS A 187 9.63 9.75 -9.06
CA LYS A 187 9.45 11.20 -8.89
C LYS A 187 9.74 11.69 -7.49
N ARG A 188 9.30 10.95 -6.48
CA ARG A 188 9.60 11.28 -5.08
C ARG A 188 10.08 10.03 -4.36
N LEU A 189 11.10 10.20 -3.55
CA LEU A 189 11.60 9.21 -2.60
C LEU A 189 11.65 9.84 -1.23
N ARG A 190 11.06 9.19 -0.24
CA ARG A 190 11.20 9.56 1.16
C ARG A 190 11.65 8.36 1.97
N LEU A 191 12.75 8.51 2.69
CA LEU A 191 13.26 7.49 3.59
C LEU A 191 12.69 7.68 4.99
N VAL A 192 12.27 6.59 5.62
CA VAL A 192 11.75 6.57 6.99
C VAL A 192 12.77 5.90 7.89
N HIS A 193 13.15 6.58 8.96
CA HIS A 193 14.10 6.12 9.96
C HIS A 193 13.42 6.00 11.32
N LEU A 194 13.82 5.03 12.12
CA LEU A 194 13.37 4.97 13.51
C LEU A 194 13.83 6.22 14.28
N ASN A 195 15.07 6.64 14.08
CA ASN A 195 15.65 7.87 14.62
C ASN A 195 16.90 8.24 13.81
N THR A 196 17.56 9.35 14.16
CA THR A 196 18.76 9.86 13.47
C THR A 196 19.97 8.91 13.49
N LYS A 197 20.01 7.95 14.43
CA LYS A 197 21.11 6.99 14.61
C LYS A 197 20.90 5.65 13.88
N LYS A 198 19.68 5.40 13.38
CA LYS A 198 19.34 4.13 12.72
C LYS A 198 19.26 4.31 11.21
N ARG A 199 19.60 3.24 10.47
CA ARG A 199 19.40 3.20 9.01
C ARG A 199 17.90 3.33 8.69
N ALA A 200 17.61 3.79 7.48
CA ALA A 200 16.25 3.78 6.98
C ALA A 200 15.68 2.34 7.00
N GLY A 201 14.49 2.21 7.58
CA GLY A 201 13.75 0.94 7.63
C GLY A 201 12.73 0.81 6.49
N LEU A 202 12.27 1.94 5.97
CA LEU A 202 11.25 2.01 4.92
C LEU A 202 11.59 3.08 3.90
N ALA A 203 11.22 2.86 2.64
CA ALA A 203 11.24 3.84 1.57
C ALA A 203 9.82 4.03 1.04
N LEU A 204 9.36 5.27 0.97
CA LEU A 204 8.12 5.67 0.31
C LEU A 204 8.47 6.22 -1.06
N VAL A 205 7.86 5.68 -2.12
CA VAL A 205 8.18 6.01 -3.50
C VAL A 205 6.93 6.43 -4.25
N GLU A 206 7.02 7.57 -4.96
CA GLU A 206 6.09 7.93 -6.04
C GLU A 206 6.78 7.75 -7.37
N ALA A 207 6.13 7.06 -8.29
CA ALA A 207 6.53 6.99 -9.69
C ALA A 207 5.36 7.46 -10.58
N ARG A 208 5.67 7.94 -11.80
CA ARG A 208 4.65 8.39 -12.76
C ARG A 208 4.80 7.67 -14.08
N ARG A 209 3.66 7.29 -14.64
CA ARG A 209 3.60 6.65 -15.94
C ARG A 209 3.92 7.63 -17.07
N ASP A 210 4.75 7.18 -18.04
CA ASP A 210 5.09 7.90 -19.27
C ASP A 210 5.58 9.36 -19.04
N ARG A 211 6.44 9.56 -18.04
CA ARG A 211 7.05 10.87 -17.72
C ARG A 211 8.57 10.78 -17.70
N ALA A 212 9.23 11.93 -17.88
CA ALA A 212 10.66 12.03 -17.70
C ALA A 212 11.07 11.66 -16.27
N CYS A 213 12.23 11.02 -16.10
CA CYS A 213 12.76 10.70 -14.78
C CYS A 213 13.44 11.94 -14.19
N GLU A 214 12.90 12.41 -13.06
CA GLU A 214 13.45 13.49 -12.24
C GLU A 214 13.10 13.18 -10.80
N LEU A 215 14.04 12.59 -10.08
CA LEU A 215 13.81 12.10 -8.73
C LEU A 215 14.10 13.19 -7.70
N ASN A 216 13.09 13.58 -6.95
CA ASN A 216 13.22 14.40 -5.75
C ASN A 216 13.36 13.49 -4.52
N VAL A 217 14.53 13.54 -3.88
CA VAL A 217 14.75 12.89 -2.59
C VAL A 217 14.34 13.87 -1.49
N MET A 218 13.22 13.55 -0.85
CA MET A 218 12.64 14.40 0.21
C MET A 218 13.44 14.31 1.51
N PRO A 219 13.33 15.29 2.41
CA PRO A 219 13.84 15.17 3.77
C PRO A 219 13.34 13.89 4.44
N PRO A 220 14.20 13.17 5.19
CA PRO A 220 13.81 11.91 5.83
C PRO A 220 12.70 12.13 6.85
N LEU A 221 11.86 11.11 7.04
CA LEU A 221 10.92 11.05 8.16
C LEU A 221 11.56 10.28 9.31
N PHE A 222 11.56 10.86 10.49
CA PHE A 222 11.98 10.18 11.72
C PHE A 222 10.76 9.82 12.54
N ILE A 223 10.67 8.54 12.95
CA ILE A 223 9.60 8.08 13.83
C ILE A 223 9.80 8.69 15.23
N ASN A 224 11.02 8.60 15.75
CA ASN A 224 11.38 9.13 17.06
C ASN A 224 12.27 10.38 16.93
N ASP A 225 12.06 11.30 17.85
CA ASP A 225 12.91 12.48 18.06
C ASP A 225 14.24 12.14 18.77
N GLU A 226 15.07 13.14 18.99
CA GLU A 226 16.37 12.99 19.67
C GLU A 226 16.24 12.59 21.15
N LYS A 227 15.09 12.83 21.78
CA LYS A 227 14.79 12.50 23.17
C LYS A 227 14.22 11.08 23.33
N GLY A 228 13.98 10.38 22.21
CA GLY A 228 13.45 9.02 22.18
C GLY A 228 11.93 8.92 22.21
N GLY A 229 11.22 10.06 22.22
CA GLY A 229 9.77 10.13 22.03
C GLY A 229 9.40 10.12 20.55
N GLU A 230 8.11 10.02 20.25
CA GLU A 230 7.63 10.18 18.88
C GLU A 230 7.91 11.59 18.35
N SER A 231 8.35 11.70 17.10
CA SER A 231 8.56 12.98 16.45
C SER A 231 7.24 13.74 16.23
N GLU A 232 7.31 15.05 16.11
CA GLU A 232 6.13 15.89 15.86
C GLU A 232 5.43 15.49 14.55
N GLU A 233 6.21 15.22 13.50
CA GLU A 233 5.66 14.79 12.21
C GLU A 233 4.98 13.42 12.30
N TYR A 234 5.59 12.46 12.99
CA TYR A 234 4.99 11.15 13.17
C TYR A 234 3.68 11.25 13.96
N ARG A 235 3.64 12.02 15.05
CA ARG A 235 2.40 12.28 15.80
C ARG A 235 1.33 12.96 14.97
N ARG A 236 1.69 13.88 14.07
CA ARG A 236 0.74 14.49 13.13
C ARG A 236 0.10 13.45 12.21
N ILE A 237 0.91 12.52 11.66
CA ILE A 237 0.42 11.45 10.78
C ILE A 237 -0.55 10.52 11.53
N TYR A 238 -0.28 10.27 12.80
CA TYR A 238 -1.08 9.39 13.64
C TYR A 238 -2.17 10.09 14.44
N LYS A 239 -2.28 11.42 14.35
CA LYS A 239 -3.23 12.23 15.15
C LYS A 239 -4.67 11.71 15.12
N ASP A 240 -5.10 11.20 13.98
CA ASP A 240 -6.48 10.76 13.78
C ASP A 240 -6.69 9.27 14.10
N PHE A 241 -5.66 8.58 14.62
CA PHE A 241 -5.72 7.17 15.03
C PHE A 241 -5.92 7.00 16.55
N TYR A 242 -5.79 8.08 17.33
CA TYR A 242 -5.91 8.07 18.79
C TYR A 242 -7.19 8.76 19.27
#